data_c3df59e193e13951338c7caa06fd6746
#
_entry.id   c3df59e193e13951338c7caa06fd6746
#
_cell.length_a   1.000
_cell.length_b   1.000
_cell.length_c   1.000
_cell.angle_alpha   90.00
_cell.angle_beta   90.00
_cell.angle_gamma   90.00
#
_symmetry.space_group_name_H-M   'P 1'
#
loop_
_entity.id
_entity.type
_entity.pdbx_description
1 polymer ?
#
loop_
_entity_poly.entity_id
_entity_poly.type
_entity_poly.pdbx_seq_one_letter_code
_entity_poly.pdbx_strand_id
1 'polypeptide(L)'
;MEDLKTSSNRTVLLTGAAKRLGKSIALYFAKAGWNVVLHYGNAKQEAMDTLEQIKALGVRAIAIQANLAEPDTIKGLFQASVDKFGRIDCLINSASVFEYDRPSQEAHMITQAGLVRNIQVNLAAPVLLAQEMFHHLQKQPARSDGLVPVTIQLLDQKLINLNPDFFSYTLSKSALLTATEMMALDFAPTLRSVGLAPGITLPSGKQTEAEFLQAHQMTPMGYSSSADDIAQAALFIANAKAITGTTIYVDGGQHLIPSKRDVMFNTQ
;
A
#
# COMPACT_ATOMS: atom_id res chain seq x y z
N MET A 1 5.57 -26.86 15.98
CA MET A 1 4.80 -26.00 15.05
C MET A 1 3.33 -26.33 15.24
N GLU A 2 2.81 -25.82 16.36
CA GLU A 2 1.41 -26.06 16.76
C GLU A 2 0.52 -24.92 16.26
N ASP A 3 -0.55 -25.34 15.64
CA ASP A 3 -1.84 -24.66 15.38
C ASP A 3 -1.93 -23.12 15.41
N LEU A 4 -1.59 -22.51 14.29
CA LEU A 4 -2.03 -21.14 13.93
C LEU A 4 -3.49 -21.09 13.43
N LYS A 5 -4.31 -22.08 13.76
CA LYS A 5 -5.74 -22.18 13.36
C LYS A 5 -6.72 -21.65 14.40
N THR A 6 -6.35 -20.72 15.25
CA THR A 6 -7.35 -19.87 15.88
C THR A 6 -7.68 -18.78 14.89
N SER A 7 -8.89 -18.81 14.29
CA SER A 7 -9.38 -17.75 13.41
C SER A 7 -9.20 -16.41 14.14
N SER A 8 -8.13 -15.72 13.84
CA SER A 8 -7.94 -14.38 14.40
C SER A 8 -9.07 -13.54 13.84
N ASN A 9 -9.93 -12.97 14.69
CA ASN A 9 -10.96 -12.01 14.28
C ASN A 9 -10.36 -10.69 13.77
N ARG A 10 -9.13 -10.73 13.21
CA ARG A 10 -8.41 -9.58 12.68
C ARG A 10 -8.84 -9.30 11.26
N THR A 11 -9.02 -8.05 10.94
CA THR A 11 -9.46 -7.64 9.61
C THR A 11 -8.50 -6.62 9.02
N VAL A 12 -8.09 -6.86 7.77
CA VAL A 12 -7.34 -5.91 6.96
C VAL A 12 -8.25 -5.28 5.90
N LEU A 13 -8.21 -3.95 5.80
CA LEU A 13 -8.72 -3.19 4.66
C LEU A 13 -7.54 -2.84 3.74
N LEU A 14 -7.59 -3.30 2.49
CA LEU A 14 -6.51 -3.10 1.53
C LEU A 14 -7.03 -2.36 0.30
N THR A 15 -6.51 -1.17 0.03
CA THR A 15 -6.87 -0.41 -1.17
C THR A 15 -6.07 -0.89 -2.39
N GLY A 16 -6.71 -0.92 -3.58
CA GLY A 16 -6.06 -1.36 -4.81
C GLY A 16 -5.70 -2.85 -4.83
N ALA A 17 -6.53 -3.70 -4.22
CA ALA A 17 -6.22 -5.10 -3.96
C ALA A 17 -6.66 -6.08 -5.08
N ALA A 18 -7.24 -5.58 -6.19
CA ALA A 18 -7.74 -6.44 -7.26
C ALA A 18 -6.63 -7.22 -8.00
N LYS A 19 -5.47 -6.64 -8.15
CA LYS A 19 -4.37 -7.17 -8.96
C LYS A 19 -2.99 -6.74 -8.44
N ARG A 20 -1.94 -7.29 -9.08
CA ARG A 20 -0.54 -6.93 -8.83
C ARG A 20 -0.18 -7.04 -7.35
N LEU A 21 0.58 -6.08 -6.82
CA LEU A 21 1.08 -6.08 -5.44
C LEU A 21 -0.05 -6.17 -4.39
N GLY A 22 -1.12 -5.40 -4.57
CA GLY A 22 -2.26 -5.44 -3.65
C GLY A 22 -2.91 -6.82 -3.56
N LYS A 23 -3.04 -7.55 -4.69
CA LYS A 23 -3.53 -8.94 -4.68
C LYS A 23 -2.61 -9.86 -3.87
N SER A 24 -1.29 -9.77 -4.08
CA SER A 24 -0.31 -10.61 -3.34
C SER A 24 -0.39 -10.37 -1.84
N ILE A 25 -0.46 -9.10 -1.41
CA ILE A 25 -0.63 -8.75 0.00
C ILE A 25 -1.95 -9.31 0.55
N ALA A 26 -3.06 -9.14 -0.18
CA ALA A 26 -4.38 -9.63 0.26
C ALA A 26 -4.40 -11.14 0.47
N LEU A 27 -3.82 -11.90 -0.46
CA LEU A 27 -3.70 -13.37 -0.37
C LEU A 27 -2.78 -13.79 0.79
N TYR A 28 -1.71 -13.03 1.04
CA TYR A 28 -0.79 -13.33 2.13
C TYR A 28 -1.44 -13.13 3.51
N PHE A 29 -2.19 -12.05 3.69
CA PHE A 29 -2.97 -11.82 4.90
C PHE A 29 -4.07 -12.89 5.09
N ALA A 30 -4.75 -13.28 4.01
CA ALA A 30 -5.73 -14.36 4.06
C ALA A 30 -5.11 -15.71 4.48
N LYS A 31 -3.93 -16.07 3.94
CA LYS A 31 -3.17 -17.26 4.36
C LYS A 31 -2.78 -17.22 5.84
N ALA A 32 -2.55 -16.02 6.38
CA ALA A 32 -2.28 -15.80 7.81
C ALA A 32 -3.56 -15.74 8.67
N GLY A 33 -4.75 -16.04 8.11
CA GLY A 33 -6.01 -16.13 8.83
C GLY A 33 -6.71 -14.78 9.07
N TRP A 34 -6.30 -13.69 8.40
CA TRP A 34 -6.97 -12.42 8.50
C TRP A 34 -8.19 -12.36 7.57
N ASN A 35 -9.29 -11.77 8.05
CA ASN A 35 -10.39 -11.35 7.19
C ASN A 35 -9.93 -10.21 6.27
N VAL A 36 -10.46 -10.15 5.04
CA VAL A 36 -9.99 -9.20 4.04
C VAL A 36 -11.13 -8.36 3.49
N VAL A 37 -10.99 -7.06 3.57
CA VAL A 37 -11.75 -6.09 2.76
C VAL A 37 -10.87 -5.69 1.58
N LEU A 38 -11.27 -6.13 0.39
CA LEU A 38 -10.59 -5.85 -0.86
C LEU A 38 -11.26 -4.65 -1.53
N HIS A 39 -10.56 -3.51 -1.60
CA HIS A 39 -11.04 -2.38 -2.37
C HIS A 39 -10.49 -2.41 -3.80
N TYR A 40 -11.32 -2.00 -4.75
CA TYR A 40 -10.94 -1.80 -6.16
C TYR A 40 -11.60 -0.54 -6.76
N GLY A 41 -10.96 0.06 -7.76
CA GLY A 41 -11.55 1.13 -8.57
C GLY A 41 -12.33 0.56 -9.75
N ASN A 42 -11.65 0.34 -10.87
CA ASN A 42 -12.27 -0.08 -12.13
C ASN A 42 -12.07 -1.57 -12.47
N ALA A 43 -11.16 -2.26 -11.80
CA ALA A 43 -10.77 -3.65 -12.08
C ALA A 43 -11.74 -4.65 -11.41
N LYS A 44 -13.02 -4.66 -11.83
CA LYS A 44 -14.09 -5.45 -11.20
C LYS A 44 -13.86 -6.96 -11.34
N GLN A 45 -13.54 -7.42 -12.55
CA GLN A 45 -13.37 -8.87 -12.78
C GLN A 45 -12.19 -9.41 -11.96
N GLU A 46 -11.04 -8.75 -12.03
CA GLU A 46 -9.85 -9.15 -11.26
C GLU A 46 -10.10 -9.10 -9.74
N ALA A 47 -10.94 -8.14 -9.29
CA ALA A 47 -11.34 -8.07 -7.88
C ALA A 47 -12.17 -9.27 -7.47
N MET A 48 -13.14 -9.70 -8.30
CA MET A 48 -13.95 -10.89 -8.01
C MET A 48 -13.12 -12.16 -8.04
N ASP A 49 -12.23 -12.32 -9.02
CA ASP A 49 -11.33 -13.47 -9.13
C ASP A 49 -10.40 -13.56 -7.90
N THR A 50 -9.90 -12.43 -7.42
CA THR A 50 -9.07 -12.34 -6.21
C THR A 50 -9.88 -12.64 -4.96
N LEU A 51 -11.11 -12.13 -4.87
CA LEU A 51 -12.03 -12.40 -3.76
C LEU A 51 -12.31 -13.90 -3.60
N GLU A 52 -12.57 -14.60 -4.70
CA GLU A 52 -12.81 -16.06 -4.65
C GLU A 52 -11.54 -16.83 -4.20
N GLN A 53 -10.36 -16.41 -4.65
CA GLN A 53 -9.10 -16.99 -4.16
C GLN A 53 -8.91 -16.78 -2.65
N ILE A 54 -9.26 -15.58 -2.13
CA ILE A 54 -9.19 -15.28 -0.70
C ILE A 54 -10.17 -16.14 0.09
N LYS A 55 -11.42 -16.25 -0.37
CA LYS A 55 -12.44 -17.07 0.29
C LYS A 55 -12.07 -18.57 0.33
N ALA A 56 -11.42 -19.06 -0.72
CA ALA A 56 -10.94 -20.43 -0.78
C ALA A 56 -9.88 -20.76 0.31
N LEU A 57 -9.25 -19.72 0.90
CA LEU A 57 -8.33 -19.88 2.05
C LEU A 57 -9.07 -19.99 3.40
N GLY A 58 -10.41 -19.95 3.41
CA GLY A 58 -11.23 -20.18 4.61
C GLY A 58 -11.45 -18.92 5.48
N VAL A 59 -11.10 -17.74 5.02
CA VAL A 59 -11.33 -16.48 5.73
C VAL A 59 -12.56 -15.75 5.17
N ARG A 60 -13.15 -14.87 5.97
CA ARG A 60 -14.21 -13.97 5.52
C ARG A 60 -13.62 -12.86 4.66
N ALA A 61 -14.24 -12.59 3.50
CA ALA A 61 -13.79 -11.49 2.64
C ALA A 61 -14.96 -10.84 1.90
N ILE A 62 -14.80 -9.55 1.59
CA ILE A 62 -15.69 -8.80 0.69
C ILE A 62 -14.85 -7.95 -0.26
N ALA A 63 -15.43 -7.62 -1.41
CA ALA A 63 -14.87 -6.63 -2.34
C ALA A 63 -15.78 -5.41 -2.37
N ILE A 64 -15.19 -4.21 -2.29
CA ILE A 64 -15.90 -2.93 -2.32
C ILE A 64 -15.30 -2.06 -3.42
N GLN A 65 -16.15 -1.54 -4.29
CA GLN A 65 -15.76 -0.54 -5.26
C GLN A 65 -15.84 0.86 -4.66
N ALA A 66 -14.80 1.67 -4.87
CA ALA A 66 -14.82 3.10 -4.55
C ALA A 66 -13.91 3.87 -5.50
N ASN A 67 -14.25 5.13 -5.79
CA ASN A 67 -13.34 6.06 -6.46
C ASN A 67 -12.59 6.86 -5.39
N LEU A 68 -11.34 6.54 -5.16
CA LEU A 68 -10.52 7.21 -4.13
C LEU A 68 -10.19 8.68 -4.44
N ALA A 69 -10.54 9.20 -5.60
CA ALA A 69 -10.48 10.64 -5.87
C ALA A 69 -11.69 11.41 -5.29
N GLU A 70 -12.73 10.69 -4.82
CA GLU A 70 -13.98 11.27 -4.33
C GLU A 70 -14.08 11.10 -2.80
N PRO A 71 -14.09 12.18 -2.00
CA PRO A 71 -14.07 12.10 -0.54
C PRO A 71 -15.24 11.30 0.06
N ASP A 72 -16.45 11.44 -0.47
CA ASP A 72 -17.62 10.73 0.05
C ASP A 72 -17.53 9.22 -0.15
N THR A 73 -16.90 8.77 -1.24
CA THR A 73 -16.71 7.34 -1.49
C THR A 73 -15.64 6.73 -0.55
N ILE A 74 -14.68 7.52 -0.08
CA ILE A 74 -13.67 7.11 0.90
C ILE A 74 -14.34 6.78 2.23
N LYS A 75 -15.18 7.69 2.72
CA LYS A 75 -15.96 7.49 3.96
C LYS A 75 -16.91 6.29 3.82
N GLY A 76 -17.59 6.17 2.68
CA GLY A 76 -18.48 5.03 2.38
C GLY A 76 -17.73 3.69 2.36
N LEU A 77 -16.53 3.64 1.80
CA LEU A 77 -15.67 2.46 1.80
C LEU A 77 -15.34 2.02 3.23
N PHE A 78 -14.89 2.95 4.08
CA PHE A 78 -14.55 2.64 5.46
C PHE A 78 -15.78 2.17 6.24
N GLN A 79 -16.90 2.88 6.14
CA GLN A 79 -18.15 2.53 6.84
C GLN A 79 -18.65 1.13 6.44
N ALA A 80 -18.74 0.82 5.13
CA ALA A 80 -19.15 -0.50 4.66
C ALA A 80 -18.21 -1.63 5.15
N SER A 81 -16.91 -1.33 5.31
CA SER A 81 -15.95 -2.27 5.87
C SER A 81 -16.24 -2.58 7.35
N VAL A 82 -16.51 -1.55 8.12
CA VAL A 82 -16.86 -1.66 9.55
C VAL A 82 -18.23 -2.33 9.74
N ASP A 83 -19.22 -1.99 8.95
CA ASP A 83 -20.56 -2.61 9.01
C ASP A 83 -20.48 -4.13 8.81
N LYS A 84 -19.54 -4.60 7.97
CA LYS A 84 -19.37 -6.03 7.69
C LYS A 84 -18.54 -6.78 8.72
N PHE A 85 -17.50 -6.15 9.26
CA PHE A 85 -16.51 -6.82 10.11
C PHE A 85 -16.47 -6.31 11.55
N GLY A 86 -17.13 -5.20 11.84
CA GLY A 86 -17.17 -4.55 13.16
C GLY A 86 -15.91 -3.74 13.48
N ARG A 87 -14.75 -4.14 12.97
CA ARG A 87 -13.46 -3.50 13.27
C ARG A 87 -12.48 -3.74 12.13
N ILE A 88 -11.64 -2.74 11.86
CA ILE A 88 -10.46 -2.84 11.01
C ILE A 88 -9.22 -2.74 11.89
N ASP A 89 -8.34 -3.74 11.82
CA ASP A 89 -7.12 -3.80 12.63
C ASP A 89 -5.87 -3.39 11.84
N CYS A 90 -5.92 -3.50 10.52
CA CYS A 90 -4.88 -3.06 9.62
C CYS A 90 -5.50 -2.38 8.40
N LEU A 91 -5.03 -1.18 8.07
CA LEU A 91 -5.35 -0.48 6.83
C LEU A 91 -4.08 -0.44 5.97
N ILE A 92 -4.15 -0.97 4.73
CA ILE A 92 -3.01 -0.90 3.80
C ILE A 92 -3.41 -0.06 2.60
N ASN A 93 -2.78 1.11 2.48
CA ASN A 93 -2.99 2.03 1.38
C ASN A 93 -2.04 1.70 0.22
N SER A 94 -2.51 0.77 -0.66
CA SER A 94 -1.75 0.29 -1.82
C SER A 94 -2.27 0.84 -3.16
N ALA A 95 -3.47 1.39 -3.21
CA ALA A 95 -3.97 2.04 -4.41
C ALA A 95 -3.09 3.24 -4.79
N SER A 96 -2.78 3.36 -6.07
CA SER A 96 -1.94 4.45 -6.55
C SER A 96 -2.23 4.80 -8.01
N VAL A 97 -2.16 6.08 -8.33
CA VAL A 97 -1.98 6.59 -9.68
C VAL A 97 -0.48 6.65 -9.93
N PHE A 98 -0.04 6.06 -11.05
CA PHE A 98 1.36 6.01 -11.46
C PHE A 98 1.42 6.25 -12.97
N GLU A 99 1.42 7.53 -13.35
CA GLU A 99 1.46 7.99 -14.74
C GLU A 99 2.77 8.77 -14.94
N TYR A 100 3.40 8.55 -16.09
CA TYR A 100 4.66 9.22 -16.38
C TYR A 100 4.44 10.68 -16.76
N ASP A 101 5.10 11.58 -16.03
CA ASP A 101 5.19 12.98 -16.33
C ASP A 101 6.57 13.53 -15.93
N ARG A 102 6.99 14.62 -16.61
CA ARG A 102 8.28 15.26 -16.38
C ARG A 102 8.27 16.70 -16.86
N PRO A 103 8.69 17.69 -16.03
CA PRO A 103 8.59 19.12 -16.35
C PRO A 103 9.34 19.54 -17.62
N SER A 104 10.48 18.88 -17.90
CA SER A 104 11.38 19.24 -19.01
C SER A 104 11.05 18.54 -20.33
N GLN A 105 9.99 17.73 -20.40
CA GLN A 105 9.61 16.99 -21.61
C GLN A 105 8.25 17.45 -22.12
N GLU A 106 8.23 18.10 -23.29
CA GLU A 106 7.02 18.64 -23.91
C GLU A 106 5.91 17.59 -24.11
N ALA A 107 6.28 16.37 -24.53
CA ALA A 107 5.33 15.27 -24.70
C ALA A 107 4.75 14.71 -23.41
N HIS A 108 5.32 15.06 -22.25
CA HIS A 108 4.97 14.51 -20.93
C HIS A 108 4.92 15.61 -19.86
N MET A 109 4.51 16.83 -20.25
CA MET A 109 4.41 17.95 -19.31
C MET A 109 3.42 17.64 -18.20
N ILE A 110 3.74 18.19 -17.03
CA ILE A 110 2.85 18.14 -15.88
C ILE A 110 1.59 18.94 -16.19
N THR A 111 0.44 18.33 -15.94
CA THR A 111 -0.85 19.02 -16.00
C THR A 111 -1.42 19.21 -14.61
N GLN A 112 -2.20 20.27 -14.40
CA GLN A 112 -2.91 20.48 -13.14
C GLN A 112 -3.81 19.28 -12.81
N ALA A 113 -4.53 18.74 -13.79
CA ALA A 113 -5.41 17.58 -13.59
C ALA A 113 -4.62 16.34 -13.15
N GLY A 114 -3.48 16.04 -13.78
CA GLY A 114 -2.61 14.91 -13.40
C GLY A 114 -2.04 15.06 -12.00
N LEU A 115 -1.55 16.26 -11.66
CA LEU A 115 -1.03 16.56 -10.32
C LEU A 115 -2.12 16.40 -9.25
N VAL A 116 -3.29 17.01 -9.46
CA VAL A 116 -4.43 16.94 -8.52
C VAL A 116 -4.86 15.49 -8.33
N ARG A 117 -4.97 14.71 -9.40
CA ARG A 117 -5.35 13.29 -9.33
C ARG A 117 -4.35 12.46 -8.51
N ASN A 118 -3.05 12.69 -8.68
CA ASN A 118 -2.03 12.05 -7.87
C ASN A 118 -2.18 12.41 -6.38
N ILE A 119 -2.43 13.69 -6.07
CA ILE A 119 -2.66 14.15 -4.68
C ILE A 119 -3.94 13.52 -4.10
N GLN A 120 -5.04 13.48 -4.84
CA GLN A 120 -6.30 12.91 -4.37
C GLN A 120 -6.16 11.42 -4.03
N VAL A 121 -5.59 10.62 -4.93
CA VAL A 121 -5.55 9.16 -4.78
C VAL A 121 -4.38 8.70 -3.91
N ASN A 122 -3.19 9.28 -4.10
CA ASN A 122 -1.97 8.79 -3.46
C ASN A 122 -1.70 9.42 -2.08
N LEU A 123 -2.33 10.56 -1.76
CA LEU A 123 -2.14 11.27 -0.49
C LEU A 123 -3.45 11.43 0.28
N ALA A 124 -4.45 12.13 -0.31
CA ALA A 124 -5.66 12.49 0.42
C ALA A 124 -6.45 11.24 0.85
N ALA A 125 -6.66 10.28 -0.04
CA ALA A 125 -7.38 9.05 0.28
C ALA A 125 -6.71 8.23 1.42
N PRO A 126 -5.40 7.94 1.40
CA PRO A 126 -4.70 7.32 2.53
C PRO A 126 -4.88 8.05 3.87
N VAL A 127 -4.75 9.38 3.87
CA VAL A 127 -4.88 10.19 5.09
C VAL A 127 -6.31 10.16 5.61
N LEU A 128 -7.31 10.34 4.74
CA LEU A 128 -8.72 10.32 5.12
C LEU A 128 -9.17 8.93 5.62
N LEU A 129 -8.74 7.83 4.97
CA LEU A 129 -9.01 6.47 5.46
C LEU A 129 -8.37 6.21 6.83
N ALA A 130 -7.14 6.68 7.05
CA ALA A 130 -6.47 6.55 8.33
C ALA A 130 -7.18 7.37 9.43
N GLN A 131 -7.68 8.56 9.11
CA GLN A 131 -8.49 9.39 10.00
C GLN A 131 -9.82 8.70 10.38
N GLU A 132 -10.54 8.13 9.41
CA GLU A 132 -11.77 7.38 9.69
C GLU A 132 -11.47 6.17 10.60
N MET A 133 -10.38 5.45 10.34
CA MET A 133 -9.95 4.33 11.18
C MET A 133 -9.62 4.78 12.60
N PHE A 134 -8.88 5.87 12.77
CA PHE A 134 -8.54 6.42 14.09
C PHE A 134 -9.79 6.78 14.90
N HIS A 135 -10.72 7.56 14.32
CA HIS A 135 -11.96 7.94 15.00
C HIS A 135 -12.87 6.76 15.35
N HIS A 136 -12.88 5.72 14.49
CA HIS A 136 -13.59 4.48 14.79
C HIS A 136 -12.95 3.76 15.99
N LEU A 137 -11.62 3.61 15.98
CA LEU A 137 -10.88 2.90 17.04
C LEU A 137 -10.95 3.57 18.40
N GLN A 138 -11.05 4.91 18.47
CA GLN A 138 -11.26 5.64 19.73
C GLN A 138 -12.54 5.23 20.46
N LYS A 139 -13.54 4.71 19.73
CA LYS A 139 -14.83 4.25 20.27
C LYS A 139 -14.85 2.75 20.56
N GLN A 140 -13.74 2.04 20.30
CA GLN A 140 -13.63 0.58 20.43
C GLN A 140 -12.75 0.23 21.66
N PRO A 141 -13.04 -0.86 22.34
CA PRO A 141 -12.13 -1.36 23.38
C PRO A 141 -10.79 -1.79 22.75
N ALA A 142 -9.73 -1.72 23.54
CA ALA A 142 -8.46 -2.31 23.15
C ALA A 142 -8.63 -3.82 22.90
N ARG A 143 -7.84 -4.37 21.99
CA ARG A 143 -7.88 -5.81 21.73
C ARG A 143 -7.31 -6.61 22.91
N SER A 144 -7.96 -7.72 23.24
CA SER A 144 -7.51 -8.61 24.31
C SER A 144 -6.16 -9.31 24.02
N ASP A 145 -5.81 -9.47 22.71
CA ASP A 145 -4.53 -10.04 22.30
C ASP A 145 -3.38 -8.99 22.31
N GLY A 146 -3.69 -7.75 22.71
CA GLY A 146 -2.74 -6.64 22.81
C GLY A 146 -2.20 -6.16 21.45
N LEU A 147 -2.85 -6.52 20.34
CA LEU A 147 -2.51 -5.95 19.03
C LEU A 147 -2.86 -4.46 19.00
N VAL A 148 -1.90 -3.62 18.65
CA VAL A 148 -2.12 -2.21 18.35
C VAL A 148 -2.39 -2.08 16.85
N PRO A 149 -3.55 -1.55 16.44
CA PRO A 149 -3.88 -1.37 15.03
C PRO A 149 -2.84 -0.54 14.28
N VAL A 150 -2.80 -0.71 12.96
CA VAL A 150 -1.81 -0.01 12.11
C VAL A 150 -2.41 0.43 10.79
N THR A 151 -2.00 1.62 10.32
CA THR A 151 -2.11 2.01 8.93
C THR A 151 -0.73 1.90 8.27
N ILE A 152 -0.67 1.20 7.12
CA ILE A 152 0.54 0.98 6.33
C ILE A 152 0.41 1.75 5.02
N GLN A 153 1.34 2.66 4.77
CA GLN A 153 1.38 3.46 3.56
C GLN A 153 2.37 2.82 2.56
N LEU A 154 1.89 2.32 1.41
CA LEU A 154 2.79 1.90 0.33
C LEU A 154 3.44 3.15 -0.25
N LEU A 155 4.70 3.33 0.10
CA LEU A 155 5.58 4.38 -0.38
C LEU A 155 6.40 3.90 -1.59
N ASP A 156 7.59 4.45 -1.76
CA ASP A 156 8.53 4.10 -2.81
C ASP A 156 9.97 4.33 -2.32
N GLN A 157 10.89 3.46 -2.65
CA GLN A 157 12.31 3.60 -2.31
C GLN A 157 12.94 4.87 -2.92
N LYS A 158 12.42 5.32 -4.07
CA LYS A 158 12.84 6.52 -4.80
C LYS A 158 12.81 7.81 -3.95
N LEU A 159 12.04 7.84 -2.87
CA LEU A 159 11.90 9.02 -2.01
C LEU A 159 13.20 9.40 -1.28
N ILE A 160 14.17 8.49 -1.18
CA ILE A 160 15.51 8.79 -0.63
C ILE A 160 16.41 9.46 -1.67
N ASN A 161 16.37 8.98 -2.92
CA ASN A 161 17.20 9.47 -4.02
C ASN A 161 16.30 9.95 -5.16
N LEU A 162 15.84 11.19 -5.09
CA LEU A 162 14.91 11.76 -6.05
C LEU A 162 15.51 11.86 -7.45
N ASN A 163 14.69 11.57 -8.45
CA ASN A 163 14.95 11.91 -9.85
C ASN A 163 13.67 12.50 -10.48
N PRO A 164 13.76 13.21 -11.60
CA PRO A 164 12.64 13.99 -12.15
C PRO A 164 11.55 13.17 -12.87
N ASP A 165 11.73 11.87 -13.04
CA ASP A 165 10.74 11.01 -13.71
C ASP A 165 9.57 10.73 -12.77
N PHE A 166 8.35 10.60 -13.30
CA PHE A 166 7.12 10.44 -12.51
C PHE A 166 6.95 11.54 -11.46
N PHE A 167 7.02 12.79 -11.90
CA PHE A 167 7.14 13.93 -11.01
C PHE A 167 5.93 14.09 -10.08
N SER A 168 4.71 14.09 -10.63
CA SER A 168 3.48 14.23 -9.84
C SER A 168 3.28 13.09 -8.85
N TYR A 169 3.59 11.86 -9.28
CA TYR A 169 3.59 10.69 -8.41
C TYR A 169 4.58 10.85 -7.26
N THR A 170 5.84 11.21 -7.57
CA THR A 170 6.89 11.36 -6.56
C THR A 170 6.53 12.42 -5.53
N LEU A 171 5.99 13.57 -5.94
CA LEU A 171 5.50 14.60 -5.02
C LEU A 171 4.40 14.07 -4.09
N SER A 172 3.42 13.34 -4.64
CA SER A 172 2.33 12.77 -3.84
C SER A 172 2.83 11.76 -2.80
N LYS A 173 3.81 10.93 -3.17
CA LYS A 173 4.41 9.94 -2.26
C LYS A 173 5.34 10.58 -1.23
N SER A 174 6.07 11.65 -1.59
CA SER A 174 6.86 12.43 -0.62
C SER A 174 5.98 13.08 0.44
N ALA A 175 4.85 13.66 0.04
CA ALA A 175 3.88 14.20 0.98
C ALA A 175 3.25 13.10 1.85
N LEU A 176 2.99 11.90 1.31
CA LEU A 176 2.47 10.77 2.07
C LEU A 176 3.52 10.25 3.09
N LEU A 177 4.82 10.28 2.76
CA LEU A 177 5.90 9.96 3.71
C LEU A 177 5.84 10.89 4.91
N THR A 178 5.78 12.20 4.69
CA THR A 178 5.63 13.20 5.78
C THR A 178 4.33 12.98 6.57
N ALA A 179 3.21 12.74 5.89
CA ALA A 179 1.93 12.45 6.53
C ALA A 179 1.99 11.17 7.39
N THR A 180 2.76 10.15 6.98
CA THR A 180 2.96 8.92 7.75
C THR A 180 3.57 9.21 9.12
N GLU A 181 4.58 10.06 9.17
CA GLU A 181 5.26 10.45 10.42
C GLU A 181 4.35 11.32 11.30
N MET A 182 3.65 12.29 10.72
CA MET A 182 2.70 13.16 11.42
C MET A 182 1.55 12.34 12.03
N MET A 183 0.97 11.41 11.27
CA MET A 183 -0.09 10.51 11.77
C MET A 183 0.41 9.58 12.88
N ALA A 184 1.66 9.15 12.83
CA ALA A 184 2.24 8.34 13.90
C ALA A 184 2.32 9.10 15.24
N LEU A 185 2.60 10.40 15.18
CA LEU A 185 2.64 11.26 16.36
C LEU A 185 1.24 11.54 16.90
N ASP A 186 0.30 11.91 16.03
CA ASP A 186 -1.03 12.35 16.40
C ASP A 186 -1.95 11.20 16.84
N PHE A 187 -1.84 10.02 16.18
CA PHE A 187 -2.72 8.89 16.43
C PHE A 187 -2.28 7.98 17.59
N ALA A 188 -1.08 8.19 18.12
CA ALA A 188 -0.61 7.42 19.27
C ALA A 188 -1.46 7.71 20.52
N PRO A 189 -1.69 6.72 21.40
CA PRO A 189 -1.28 5.31 21.31
C PRO A 189 -2.32 4.41 20.59
N THR A 190 -3.37 4.97 19.99
CA THR A 190 -4.54 4.25 19.48
C THR A 190 -4.25 3.51 18.16
N LEU A 191 -3.50 4.16 17.27
CA LEU A 191 -3.23 3.68 15.92
C LEU A 191 -1.78 3.98 15.53
N ARG A 192 -1.06 2.97 15.04
CA ARG A 192 0.29 3.12 14.49
C ARG A 192 0.22 3.54 13.02
N SER A 193 1.20 4.31 12.55
CA SER A 193 1.36 4.66 11.13
C SER A 193 2.77 4.30 10.67
N VAL A 194 2.89 3.51 9.61
CA VAL A 194 4.17 2.97 9.12
C VAL A 194 4.23 3.05 7.61
N GLY A 195 5.36 3.50 7.08
CA GLY A 195 5.68 3.42 5.65
C GLY A 195 6.25 2.05 5.28
N LEU A 196 5.87 1.54 4.12
CA LEU A 196 6.48 0.38 3.48
C LEU A 196 6.89 0.80 2.07
N ALA A 197 8.20 0.82 1.81
CA ALA A 197 8.78 1.33 0.57
C ALA A 197 9.35 0.17 -0.27
N PRO A 198 8.60 -0.31 -1.28
CA PRO A 198 9.08 -1.28 -2.23
C PRO A 198 10.18 -0.72 -3.14
N GLY A 199 11.05 -1.59 -3.62
CA GLY A 199 11.86 -1.37 -4.81
C GLY A 199 11.15 -1.85 -6.08
N ILE A 200 11.94 -2.25 -7.07
CA ILE A 200 11.44 -2.88 -8.30
C ILE A 200 10.83 -4.23 -7.94
N THR A 201 9.51 -4.31 -7.96
CA THR A 201 8.77 -5.50 -7.47
C THR A 201 8.06 -6.25 -8.57
N LEU A 202 7.55 -5.54 -9.58
CA LEU A 202 6.79 -6.08 -10.70
C LEU A 202 7.09 -5.26 -11.97
N PRO A 203 7.09 -5.87 -13.16
CA PRO A 203 7.28 -5.15 -14.40
C PRO A 203 6.33 -3.95 -14.53
N SER A 204 6.85 -2.81 -14.98
CA SER A 204 6.12 -1.55 -15.08
C SER A 204 5.89 -1.18 -16.56
N GLY A 205 4.66 -0.78 -16.90
CA GLY A 205 4.33 -0.31 -18.24
C GLY A 205 4.61 -1.34 -19.33
N LYS A 206 5.49 -0.98 -20.27
CA LYS A 206 5.92 -1.82 -21.41
C LYS A 206 7.24 -2.55 -21.16
N GLN A 207 7.74 -2.57 -19.94
CA GLN A 207 9.00 -3.22 -19.60
C GLN A 207 8.94 -4.73 -19.91
N THR A 208 9.92 -5.21 -20.64
CA THR A 208 10.08 -6.64 -20.92
C THR A 208 10.60 -7.38 -19.69
N GLU A 209 10.47 -8.70 -19.66
CA GLU A 209 10.99 -9.52 -18.58
C GLU A 209 12.53 -9.41 -18.46
N ALA A 210 13.24 -9.31 -19.57
CA ALA A 210 14.69 -9.13 -19.59
C ALA A 210 15.11 -7.78 -18.98
N GLU A 211 14.44 -6.70 -19.35
CA GLU A 211 14.68 -5.36 -18.77
C GLU A 211 14.36 -5.35 -17.26
N PHE A 212 13.30 -6.03 -16.85
CA PHE A 212 12.95 -6.18 -15.44
C PHE A 212 14.02 -6.93 -14.65
N LEU A 213 14.51 -8.07 -15.17
CA LEU A 213 15.59 -8.83 -14.54
C LEU A 213 16.89 -8.02 -14.47
N GLN A 214 17.24 -7.29 -15.53
CA GLN A 214 18.40 -6.40 -15.53
C GLN A 214 18.27 -5.33 -14.46
N ALA A 215 17.09 -4.70 -14.32
CA ALA A 215 16.84 -3.72 -13.28
C ALA A 215 17.01 -4.29 -11.86
N HIS A 216 16.58 -5.54 -11.62
CA HIS A 216 16.80 -6.25 -10.36
C HIS A 216 18.28 -6.42 -10.04
N GLN A 217 19.10 -6.78 -11.03
CA GLN A 217 20.54 -6.99 -10.87
C GLN A 217 21.32 -5.69 -10.58
N MET A 218 20.74 -4.53 -10.87
CA MET A 218 21.37 -3.23 -10.58
C MET A 218 21.28 -2.82 -9.11
N THR A 219 20.57 -3.55 -8.27
CA THR A 219 20.52 -3.28 -6.84
C THR A 219 21.74 -3.82 -6.11
N PRO A 220 22.13 -3.28 -4.93
CA PRO A 220 23.29 -3.76 -4.16
C PRO A 220 23.24 -5.25 -3.84
N MET A 221 22.06 -5.81 -3.60
CA MET A 221 21.89 -7.24 -3.34
C MET A 221 21.91 -8.10 -4.60
N GLY A 222 21.95 -7.49 -5.81
CA GLY A 222 21.80 -8.20 -7.08
C GLY A 222 20.37 -8.69 -7.37
N TYR A 223 19.42 -8.38 -6.50
CA TYR A 223 17.99 -8.55 -6.68
C TYR A 223 17.24 -7.51 -5.84
N SER A 224 16.08 -7.06 -6.32
CA SER A 224 15.18 -6.18 -5.57
C SER A 224 14.12 -7.02 -4.83
N SER A 225 12.96 -6.43 -4.54
CA SER A 225 11.88 -7.14 -3.87
C SER A 225 11.00 -7.93 -4.84
N SER A 226 10.43 -9.01 -4.36
CA SER A 226 9.26 -9.67 -4.95
C SER A 226 7.96 -9.18 -4.31
N ALA A 227 6.83 -9.48 -4.92
CA ALA A 227 5.53 -9.19 -4.32
C ALA A 227 5.32 -9.94 -2.99
N ASP A 228 5.94 -11.12 -2.84
CA ASP A 228 5.89 -11.90 -1.60
C ASP A 228 6.73 -11.26 -0.49
N ASP A 229 7.90 -10.71 -0.79
CA ASP A 229 8.71 -9.97 0.20
C ASP A 229 7.96 -8.77 0.77
N ILE A 230 7.26 -8.02 -0.08
CA ILE A 230 6.44 -6.90 0.34
C ILE A 230 5.24 -7.38 1.20
N ALA A 231 4.60 -8.47 0.82
CA ALA A 231 3.49 -9.04 1.57
C ALA A 231 3.93 -9.55 2.95
N GLN A 232 5.09 -10.18 3.03
CA GLN A 232 5.71 -10.62 4.30
C GLN A 232 6.03 -9.43 5.20
N ALA A 233 6.64 -8.38 4.65
CA ALA A 233 6.96 -7.16 5.39
C ALA A 233 5.69 -6.47 5.89
N ALA A 234 4.64 -6.38 5.09
CA ALA A 234 3.35 -5.82 5.50
C ALA A 234 2.73 -6.60 6.67
N LEU A 235 2.74 -7.94 6.61
CA LEU A 235 2.23 -8.78 7.70
C LEU A 235 3.11 -8.68 8.96
N PHE A 236 4.43 -8.59 8.82
CA PHE A 236 5.34 -8.32 9.93
C PHE A 236 5.00 -6.99 10.61
N ILE A 237 4.85 -5.90 9.86
CA ILE A 237 4.46 -4.58 10.38
C ILE A 237 3.10 -4.67 11.10
N ALA A 238 2.13 -5.40 10.53
CA ALA A 238 0.82 -5.56 11.13
C ALA A 238 0.87 -6.22 12.51
N ASN A 239 1.79 -7.16 12.73
CA ASN A 239 1.96 -7.87 13.99
C ASN A 239 2.95 -7.22 14.98
N ALA A 240 3.82 -6.32 14.52
CA ALA A 240 4.83 -5.66 15.34
C ALA A 240 4.21 -4.50 16.14
N LYS A 241 4.23 -4.58 17.49
CA LYS A 241 3.52 -3.63 18.35
C LYS A 241 4.24 -2.29 18.53
N ALA A 242 5.56 -2.24 18.38
CA ALA A 242 6.40 -1.08 18.69
C ALA A 242 6.90 -0.32 17.46
N ILE A 243 6.47 -0.71 16.24
CA ILE A 243 6.89 -0.04 15.01
C ILE A 243 5.84 1.01 14.63
N THR A 244 6.23 2.29 14.65
CA THR A 244 5.43 3.43 14.20
C THR A 244 6.34 4.60 13.80
N GLY A 245 5.88 5.51 12.95
CA GLY A 245 6.62 6.73 12.58
C GLY A 245 7.89 6.47 11.77
N THR A 246 8.02 5.32 11.13
CA THR A 246 9.19 4.94 10.33
C THR A 246 8.77 4.32 9.01
N THR A 247 9.73 4.23 8.09
CA THR A 247 9.57 3.54 6.80
C THR A 247 10.50 2.33 6.74
N ILE A 248 9.94 1.18 6.36
CA ILE A 248 10.69 -0.04 6.10
C ILE A 248 10.91 -0.15 4.59
N TYR A 249 12.17 -0.18 4.17
CA TYR A 249 12.58 -0.36 2.77
C TYR A 249 12.74 -1.85 2.47
N VAL A 250 12.08 -2.30 1.41
CA VAL A 250 12.17 -3.68 0.91
C VAL A 250 12.49 -3.60 -0.58
N ASP A 251 13.76 -3.39 -0.90
CA ASP A 251 14.21 -2.94 -2.22
C ASP A 251 15.60 -3.46 -2.65
N GLY A 252 16.15 -4.44 -1.93
CA GLY A 252 17.50 -4.95 -2.20
C GLY A 252 18.62 -3.91 -2.04
N GLY A 253 18.36 -2.84 -1.28
CA GLY A 253 19.28 -1.71 -1.10
C GLY A 253 19.26 -0.69 -2.23
N GLN A 254 18.26 -0.72 -3.12
CA GLN A 254 18.16 0.19 -4.26
C GLN A 254 18.19 1.68 -3.82
N HIS A 255 17.56 2.01 -2.69
CA HIS A 255 17.55 3.36 -2.12
C HIS A 255 18.93 3.91 -1.75
N LEU A 256 19.96 3.07 -1.67
CA LEU A 256 21.34 3.50 -1.35
C LEU A 256 22.09 4.02 -2.58
N ILE A 257 21.59 3.73 -3.79
CA ILE A 257 22.24 4.12 -5.05
C ILE A 257 21.48 5.25 -5.72
N PRO A 258 22.05 6.48 -5.78
CA PRO A 258 21.45 7.58 -6.51
C PRO A 258 21.32 7.27 -8.00
N SER A 259 20.19 7.62 -8.62
CA SER A 259 19.98 7.50 -10.06
C SER A 259 19.44 8.81 -10.64
N LYS A 260 19.97 9.22 -11.80
CA LYS A 260 19.49 10.42 -12.53
C LYS A 260 18.15 10.19 -13.23
N ARG A 261 17.77 8.94 -13.45
CA ARG A 261 16.53 8.52 -14.11
C ARG A 261 15.84 7.45 -13.28
N ASP A 262 14.55 7.27 -13.50
CA ASP A 262 13.87 6.08 -13.00
C ASP A 262 14.50 4.82 -13.62
N VAL A 263 14.61 3.75 -12.83
CA VAL A 263 15.32 2.54 -13.21
C VAL A 263 14.77 1.91 -14.48
N MET A 264 13.47 2.04 -14.76
CA MET A 264 12.86 1.54 -16.00
C MET A 264 13.42 2.19 -17.26
N PHE A 265 14.09 3.34 -17.15
CA PHE A 265 14.76 4.03 -18.28
C PHE A 265 16.26 3.75 -18.34
N ASN A 266 16.83 3.04 -17.37
CA ASN A 266 18.25 2.66 -17.34
C ASN A 266 18.50 1.29 -18.00
N THR A 267 17.45 0.57 -18.34
CA THR A 267 17.50 -0.78 -18.95
C THR A 267 17.04 -0.78 -20.41
N GLN A 268 16.78 0.39 -20.99
CA GLN A 268 16.39 0.58 -22.40
C GLN A 268 17.61 0.88 -23.28
#